data_f99452327182ab9f9c089bf4f0e6fe2d
#
_entry.id   f99452327182ab9f9c089bf4f0e6fe2d
#
_cell.length_a   1.000
_cell.length_b   1.000
_cell.length_c   1.000
_cell.angle_alpha   90.00
_cell.angle_beta   90.00
_cell.angle_gamma   90.00
#
_symmetry.space_group_name_H-M   'P 1'
#
loop_
_entity.id
_entity.type
_entity.pdbx_description
1 polymer ?
#
loop_
_entity_poly.entity_id
_entity_poly.type
_entity_poly.pdbx_seq_one_letter_code
_entity_poly.pdbx_strand_id
1 'polypeptide(L)'
;MVKKGAKQAGTPKTLKKILISQPRPESDKSPYFDLERKYKVELVFQPFIKLEGIPAKEFRKQKIDISYYSAVIFTSRNAIDHFFRTCEEMKVTIGQDTKYFCITEAVALYLQKFILYRKRKVFYGADGTNKSMFDVINKHKENEKFLYVCSENQQDNEIVNWLKSNNCEFQLGFMYRTISNDIKEIIEEQEFDVICFFTPSGVKSLFDNLPSFQQNGTVIGAFGNNTSKAVEDAGLKLEIKVPAPQRPSMVAALDHFLASAQSKK
;
A
#
# COMPACT_ATOMS: atom_id res chain seq x y z
N MET A 1 6.56 -20.97 55.72
CA MET A 1 5.48 -21.37 54.80
C MET A 1 5.04 -20.16 54.00
N VAL A 2 5.50 -20.05 52.74
CA VAL A 2 5.15 -18.96 51.83
C VAL A 2 4.11 -19.51 50.86
N LYS A 3 2.88 -19.01 50.95
CA LYS A 3 1.81 -19.36 50.00
C LYS A 3 2.09 -18.75 48.65
N LYS A 4 2.36 -19.58 47.64
CA LYS A 4 2.39 -19.20 46.23
C LYS A 4 0.98 -18.73 45.83
N GLY A 5 0.83 -17.46 45.50
CA GLY A 5 -0.37 -16.92 44.88
C GLY A 5 -0.60 -17.56 43.51
N ALA A 6 -1.72 -18.22 43.34
CA ALA A 6 -2.19 -18.74 42.07
C ALA A 6 -2.49 -17.56 41.14
N LYS A 7 -1.88 -17.53 39.95
CA LYS A 7 -2.28 -16.66 38.85
C LYS A 7 -3.72 -17.03 38.48
N GLN A 8 -4.66 -16.13 38.73
CA GLN A 8 -6.01 -16.25 38.21
C GLN A 8 -5.93 -16.28 36.69
N ALA A 9 -6.35 -17.38 36.09
CA ALA A 9 -6.61 -17.46 34.64
C ALA A 9 -7.77 -16.51 34.35
N GLY A 10 -7.48 -15.40 33.68
CA GLY A 10 -8.49 -14.44 33.24
C GLY A 10 -9.54 -15.13 32.37
N THR A 11 -10.80 -14.79 32.62
CA THR A 11 -11.94 -15.19 31.79
C THR A 11 -11.62 -14.91 30.34
N PRO A 12 -11.88 -15.82 29.39
CA PRO A 12 -11.56 -15.60 27.97
C PRO A 12 -12.30 -14.36 27.47
N LYS A 13 -11.54 -13.33 27.09
CA LYS A 13 -12.08 -12.07 26.56
C LYS A 13 -12.85 -12.37 25.26
N THR A 14 -14.12 -12.05 25.22
CA THR A 14 -14.91 -12.17 24.00
C THR A 14 -14.44 -11.13 23.01
N LEU A 15 -13.81 -11.54 21.92
CA LEU A 15 -13.38 -10.63 20.86
C LEU A 15 -14.60 -9.97 20.22
N LYS A 16 -14.60 -8.65 20.18
CA LYS A 16 -15.76 -7.85 19.71
C LYS A 16 -15.40 -6.93 18.55
N LYS A 17 -14.21 -6.33 18.55
CA LYS A 17 -13.86 -5.25 17.60
C LYS A 17 -12.47 -5.45 17.01
N ILE A 18 -12.41 -5.42 15.67
CA ILE A 18 -11.19 -5.63 14.91
C ILE A 18 -10.95 -4.42 14.00
N LEU A 19 -9.76 -3.83 14.08
CA LEU A 19 -9.34 -2.72 13.25
C LEU A 19 -8.54 -3.21 12.05
N ILE A 20 -8.99 -2.85 10.87
CA ILE A 20 -8.36 -3.14 9.58
C ILE A 20 -7.75 -1.84 9.06
N SER A 21 -6.42 -1.75 8.98
CA SER A 21 -5.70 -0.53 8.56
C SER A 21 -5.77 -0.25 7.05
N GLN A 22 -6.90 -0.55 6.44
CA GLN A 22 -7.21 -0.35 5.02
C GLN A 22 -8.56 0.36 4.84
N PRO A 23 -8.82 0.94 3.65
CA PRO A 23 -10.15 1.43 3.31
C PRO A 23 -11.20 0.31 3.39
N ARG A 24 -12.43 0.71 3.73
CA ARG A 24 -13.57 -0.22 3.68
C ARG A 24 -13.76 -0.73 2.25
N PRO A 25 -13.98 -2.04 2.06
CA PRO A 25 -14.28 -2.59 0.73
C PRO A 25 -15.53 -1.94 0.12
N GLU A 26 -15.46 -1.58 -1.18
CA GLU A 26 -16.58 -0.99 -1.91
C GLU A 26 -17.72 -1.98 -2.15
N SER A 27 -17.39 -3.28 -2.28
CA SER A 27 -18.35 -4.34 -2.53
C SER A 27 -18.90 -4.91 -1.25
N ASP A 28 -20.23 -4.94 -1.10
CA ASP A 28 -20.93 -5.60 0.01
C ASP A 28 -20.74 -7.14 0.02
N LYS A 29 -20.18 -7.70 -1.06
CA LYS A 29 -19.81 -9.11 -1.16
C LYS A 29 -18.40 -9.40 -0.65
N SER A 30 -17.75 -8.44 0.01
CA SER A 30 -16.42 -8.66 0.56
C SER A 30 -16.45 -9.77 1.62
N PRO A 31 -15.50 -10.72 1.59
CA PRO A 31 -15.39 -11.78 2.59
C PRO A 31 -15.17 -11.28 4.02
N TYR A 32 -14.78 -10.04 4.20
CA TYR A 32 -14.72 -9.40 5.53
C TYR A 32 -16.10 -9.34 6.20
N PHE A 33 -17.16 -9.01 5.46
CA PHE A 33 -18.52 -8.93 6.00
C PHE A 33 -19.09 -10.30 6.36
N ASP A 34 -18.56 -11.38 5.77
CA ASP A 34 -18.89 -12.75 6.20
C ASP A 34 -18.33 -13.04 7.58
N LEU A 35 -17.13 -12.54 7.92
CA LEU A 35 -16.55 -12.67 9.26
C LEU A 35 -17.40 -11.97 10.31
N GLU A 36 -17.87 -10.73 10.03
CA GLU A 36 -18.76 -9.99 10.95
C GLU A 36 -20.00 -10.81 11.28
N ARG A 37 -20.66 -11.35 10.25
CA ARG A 37 -21.88 -12.16 10.40
C ARG A 37 -21.63 -13.46 11.15
N LYS A 38 -20.56 -14.18 10.77
CA LYS A 38 -20.21 -15.51 11.31
C LYS A 38 -19.82 -15.44 12.79
N TYR A 39 -19.00 -14.47 13.16
CA TYR A 39 -18.41 -14.39 14.51
C TYR A 39 -19.04 -13.35 15.41
N LYS A 40 -19.98 -12.55 14.89
CA LYS A 40 -20.61 -11.42 15.59
C LYS A 40 -19.58 -10.43 16.13
N VAL A 41 -18.58 -10.12 15.33
CA VAL A 41 -17.54 -9.12 15.59
C VAL A 41 -17.79 -7.88 14.76
N GLU A 42 -17.36 -6.73 15.21
CA GLU A 42 -17.36 -5.47 14.46
C GLU A 42 -16.01 -5.30 13.74
N LEU A 43 -16.04 -5.09 12.42
CA LEU A 43 -14.86 -4.72 11.65
C LEU A 43 -14.84 -3.22 11.37
N VAL A 44 -13.87 -2.54 11.94
CA VAL A 44 -13.63 -1.12 11.71
C VAL A 44 -12.54 -0.97 10.65
N PHE A 45 -12.86 -0.27 9.57
CA PHE A 45 -11.92 0.01 8.48
C PHE A 45 -11.45 1.45 8.60
N GLN A 46 -10.16 1.63 8.92
CA GLN A 46 -9.54 2.93 9.01
C GLN A 46 -8.18 2.90 8.31
N PRO A 47 -8.02 3.57 7.16
CA PRO A 47 -6.71 3.68 6.53
C PRO A 47 -5.73 4.39 7.45
N PHE A 48 -4.58 3.77 7.74
CA PHE A 48 -3.52 4.37 8.55
C PHE A 48 -2.59 5.28 7.75
N ILE A 49 -2.64 5.12 6.43
CA ILE A 49 -1.86 5.92 5.48
C ILE A 49 -2.76 6.45 4.39
N LYS A 50 -2.37 7.57 3.82
CA LYS A 50 -2.97 8.14 2.61
C LYS A 50 -1.90 8.59 1.63
N LEU A 51 -2.26 8.67 0.36
CA LEU A 51 -1.42 9.27 -0.66
C LEU A 51 -1.70 10.76 -0.71
N GLU A 52 -0.63 11.56 -0.67
CA GLU A 52 -0.67 13.00 -0.84
C GLU A 52 0.10 13.39 -2.09
N GLY A 53 -0.52 14.20 -2.95
CA GLY A 53 0.17 14.76 -4.11
C GLY A 53 1.21 15.79 -3.70
N ILE A 54 2.40 15.71 -4.29
CA ILE A 54 3.44 16.74 -4.10
C ILE A 54 3.01 17.99 -4.88
N PRO A 55 2.85 19.15 -4.22
CA PRO A 55 2.45 20.40 -4.88
C PRO A 55 3.47 20.85 -5.93
N ALA A 56 3.03 21.55 -6.98
CA ALA A 56 3.92 22.07 -8.05
C ALA A 56 5.09 22.89 -7.54
N LYS A 57 4.90 23.71 -6.46
CA LYS A 57 5.97 24.49 -5.82
C LYS A 57 7.09 23.59 -5.29
N GLU A 58 6.74 22.44 -4.72
CA GLU A 58 7.70 21.46 -4.19
C GLU A 58 8.30 20.64 -5.33
N PHE A 59 7.49 20.20 -6.31
CA PHE A 59 7.96 19.47 -7.49
C PHE A 59 9.03 20.24 -8.27
N ARG A 60 8.92 21.58 -8.41
CA ARG A 60 9.93 22.42 -9.06
C ARG A 60 11.33 22.28 -8.46
N LYS A 61 11.44 21.93 -7.16
CA LYS A 61 12.73 21.72 -6.51
C LYS A 61 13.47 20.50 -7.06
N GLN A 62 12.77 19.55 -7.67
CA GLN A 62 13.37 18.38 -8.31
C GLN A 62 14.08 18.75 -9.63
N LYS A 63 13.84 19.96 -10.18
CA LYS A 63 14.43 20.47 -11.42
C LYS A 63 14.20 19.55 -12.63
N ILE A 64 13.02 18.94 -12.70
CA ILE A 64 12.61 18.04 -13.76
C ILE A 64 11.83 18.83 -14.82
N ASP A 65 12.33 18.82 -16.05
CA ASP A 65 11.54 19.25 -17.21
C ASP A 65 10.78 18.05 -17.74
N ILE A 66 9.49 17.98 -17.45
CA ILE A 66 8.63 16.88 -17.88
C ILE A 66 8.61 16.75 -19.41
N SER A 67 8.68 17.87 -20.15
CA SER A 67 8.62 17.88 -21.61
C SER A 67 9.87 17.31 -22.28
N TYR A 68 10.98 17.18 -21.56
CA TYR A 68 12.22 16.58 -22.06
C TYR A 68 12.09 15.07 -22.29
N TYR A 69 11.18 14.40 -21.58
CA TYR A 69 11.04 12.94 -21.64
C TYR A 69 10.06 12.53 -22.71
N SER A 70 10.50 11.60 -23.57
CA SER A 70 9.67 11.05 -24.66
C SER A 70 8.78 9.90 -24.22
N ALA A 71 9.04 9.34 -23.01
CA ALA A 71 8.31 8.21 -22.47
C ALA A 71 8.04 8.36 -20.96
N VAL A 72 6.88 7.89 -20.51
CA VAL A 72 6.51 7.91 -19.09
C VAL A 72 6.17 6.50 -18.62
N ILE A 73 6.70 6.11 -17.45
CA ILE A 73 6.43 4.80 -16.82
C ILE A 73 5.44 4.97 -15.68
N PHE A 74 4.37 4.15 -15.69
CA PHE A 74 3.32 4.12 -14.67
C PHE A 74 3.12 2.73 -14.09
N THR A 75 3.19 2.61 -12.78
CA THR A 75 2.94 1.36 -12.04
C THR A 75 1.58 1.34 -11.33
N SER A 76 0.84 2.43 -11.35
CA SER A 76 -0.47 2.54 -10.71
C SER A 76 -1.33 3.64 -11.34
N ARG A 77 -2.65 3.58 -11.08
CA ARG A 77 -3.59 4.66 -11.44
C ARG A 77 -3.26 5.96 -10.69
N ASN A 78 -2.84 5.85 -9.43
CA ASN A 78 -2.43 7.03 -8.65
C ASN A 78 -1.25 7.77 -9.29
N ALA A 79 -0.28 7.04 -9.85
CA ALA A 79 0.84 7.66 -10.58
C ALA A 79 0.34 8.45 -11.79
N ILE A 80 -0.66 7.95 -12.52
CA ILE A 80 -1.29 8.65 -13.65
C ILE A 80 -2.01 9.91 -13.17
N ASP A 81 -2.86 9.80 -12.14
CA ASP A 81 -3.60 10.94 -11.61
C ASP A 81 -2.66 12.06 -11.17
N HIS A 82 -1.61 11.72 -10.42
CA HIS A 82 -0.65 12.70 -9.95
C HIS A 82 0.23 13.28 -11.06
N PHE A 83 0.56 12.49 -12.09
CA PHE A 83 1.30 12.99 -13.25
C PHE A 83 0.51 14.08 -13.98
N PHE A 84 -0.74 13.81 -14.36
CA PHE A 84 -1.55 14.77 -15.10
C PHE A 84 -1.92 15.97 -14.23
N ARG A 85 -2.21 15.80 -12.94
CA ARG A 85 -2.37 16.90 -11.99
C ARG A 85 -1.12 17.80 -11.96
N THR A 86 0.07 17.20 -11.86
CA THR A 86 1.33 17.96 -11.83
C THR A 86 1.56 18.69 -13.14
N CYS A 87 1.27 18.06 -14.29
CA CYS A 87 1.37 18.73 -15.60
C CYS A 87 0.43 19.94 -15.68
N GLU A 88 -0.81 19.81 -15.21
CA GLU A 88 -1.79 20.91 -15.17
C GLU A 88 -1.30 22.05 -14.27
N GLU A 89 -0.91 21.76 -13.02
CA GLU A 89 -0.38 22.76 -12.08
C GLU A 89 0.89 23.45 -12.58
N MET A 90 1.73 22.73 -13.31
CA MET A 90 2.96 23.24 -13.92
C MET A 90 2.73 23.92 -15.27
N LYS A 91 1.53 23.82 -15.82
CA LYS A 91 1.17 24.28 -17.19
C LYS A 91 2.05 23.64 -18.27
N VAL A 92 2.39 22.37 -18.11
CA VAL A 92 3.16 21.57 -19.07
C VAL A 92 2.19 20.84 -20.00
N THR A 93 2.36 21.07 -21.30
CA THR A 93 1.63 20.30 -22.33
C THR A 93 2.45 19.08 -22.72
N ILE A 94 1.87 17.90 -22.57
CA ILE A 94 2.50 16.65 -22.97
C ILE A 94 2.47 16.49 -24.48
N GLY A 95 3.61 16.15 -25.05
CA GLY A 95 3.76 15.95 -26.50
C GLY A 95 2.84 14.85 -27.03
N GLN A 96 2.27 15.07 -28.22
CA GLN A 96 1.40 14.07 -28.86
C GLN A 96 2.14 12.74 -29.14
N ASP A 97 3.47 12.76 -29.17
CA ASP A 97 4.31 11.59 -29.47
C ASP A 97 4.83 10.88 -28.22
N THR A 98 4.52 11.40 -27.05
CA THR A 98 4.87 10.75 -25.77
C THR A 98 4.32 9.34 -25.69
N LYS A 99 5.19 8.39 -25.32
CA LYS A 99 4.86 6.99 -25.09
C LYS A 99 4.60 6.73 -23.63
N TYR A 100 3.77 5.75 -23.34
CA TYR A 100 3.39 5.39 -21.97
C TYR A 100 3.63 3.90 -21.76
N PHE A 101 4.36 3.56 -20.71
CA PHE A 101 4.67 2.19 -20.31
C PHE A 101 4.01 1.89 -18.98
N CYS A 102 3.09 0.94 -18.99
CA CYS A 102 2.26 0.62 -17.82
C CYS A 102 2.51 -0.79 -17.33
N ILE A 103 2.41 -0.98 -16.01
CA ILE A 103 2.62 -2.29 -15.39
C ILE A 103 1.56 -3.31 -15.83
N THR A 104 0.31 -2.87 -16.05
CA THR A 104 -0.82 -3.72 -16.47
C THR A 104 -1.67 -3.04 -17.54
N GLU A 105 -2.47 -3.85 -18.25
CA GLU A 105 -3.49 -3.35 -19.16
C GLU A 105 -4.50 -2.42 -18.46
N ALA A 106 -4.93 -2.78 -17.24
CA ALA A 106 -5.88 -1.97 -16.47
C ALA A 106 -5.34 -0.57 -16.14
N VAL A 107 -4.04 -0.41 -15.91
CA VAL A 107 -3.37 0.88 -15.74
C VAL A 107 -3.28 1.61 -17.09
N ALA A 108 -2.95 0.89 -18.16
CA ALA A 108 -2.86 1.46 -19.51
C ALA A 108 -4.21 2.01 -20.00
N LEU A 109 -5.29 1.26 -19.79
CA LEU A 109 -6.65 1.69 -20.16
C LEU A 109 -7.12 2.90 -19.34
N TYR A 110 -6.62 3.07 -18.11
CA TYR A 110 -6.95 4.23 -17.28
C TYR A 110 -6.47 5.56 -17.88
N LEU A 111 -5.42 5.54 -18.71
CA LEU A 111 -4.94 6.71 -19.46
C LEU A 111 -5.99 7.35 -20.37
N GLN A 112 -7.02 6.61 -20.78
CA GLN A 112 -8.12 7.15 -21.58
C GLN A 112 -8.86 8.34 -20.94
N LYS A 113 -8.74 8.50 -19.63
CA LYS A 113 -9.29 9.64 -18.92
C LYS A 113 -8.56 10.96 -19.22
N PHE A 114 -7.31 10.86 -19.67
CA PHE A 114 -6.40 12.02 -19.77
C PHE A 114 -5.91 12.26 -21.19
N ILE A 115 -5.84 11.21 -22.02
CA ILE A 115 -5.28 11.27 -23.36
C ILE A 115 -6.17 10.59 -24.40
N LEU A 116 -6.00 11.01 -25.68
CA LEU A 116 -6.51 10.21 -26.80
C LEU A 116 -5.69 8.92 -26.90
N TYR A 117 -6.29 7.81 -26.46
CA TYR A 117 -5.62 6.51 -26.40
C TYR A 117 -5.25 6.01 -27.80
N ARG A 118 -3.97 5.74 -28.00
CA ARG A 118 -3.45 5.18 -29.26
C ARG A 118 -2.59 3.95 -28.94
N LYS A 119 -2.99 2.76 -29.41
CA LYS A 119 -2.28 1.50 -29.17
C LYS A 119 -0.77 1.56 -29.48
N ARG A 120 -0.36 2.33 -30.47
CA ARG A 120 1.05 2.50 -30.86
C ARG A 120 1.90 3.33 -29.88
N LYS A 121 1.26 3.94 -28.87
CA LYS A 121 1.91 4.82 -27.88
C LYS A 121 1.72 4.36 -26.44
N VAL A 122 0.84 3.40 -26.21
CA VAL A 122 0.55 2.87 -24.88
C VAL A 122 0.91 1.39 -24.84
N PHE A 123 1.88 1.07 -24.02
CA PHE A 123 2.46 -0.27 -23.89
C PHE A 123 2.25 -0.77 -22.46
N TYR A 124 2.08 -2.07 -22.27
CA TYR A 124 1.90 -2.63 -20.95
C TYR A 124 2.41 -4.07 -20.84
N GLY A 125 2.77 -4.48 -19.63
CA GLY A 125 3.13 -5.86 -19.31
C GLY A 125 1.92 -6.80 -19.40
N ALA A 126 2.15 -8.02 -19.85
CA ALA A 126 1.09 -8.98 -20.14
C ALA A 126 0.45 -9.56 -18.86
N ASP A 127 1.20 -9.71 -17.78
CA ASP A 127 0.82 -10.42 -16.56
C ASP A 127 0.88 -9.57 -15.27
N GLY A 128 1.21 -8.28 -15.42
CA GLY A 128 1.32 -7.36 -14.30
C GLY A 128 2.61 -7.50 -13.47
N THR A 129 3.55 -8.32 -13.90
CA THR A 129 4.88 -8.40 -13.29
C THR A 129 5.81 -7.32 -13.82
N ASN A 130 6.79 -6.92 -13.00
CA ASN A 130 7.86 -6.03 -13.45
C ASN A 130 8.61 -6.63 -14.65
N LYS A 131 8.83 -7.95 -14.65
CA LYS A 131 9.51 -8.65 -15.75
C LYS A 131 8.80 -8.44 -17.08
N SER A 132 7.48 -8.63 -17.15
CA SER A 132 6.76 -8.45 -18.41
C SER A 132 6.74 -6.99 -18.88
N MET A 133 6.75 -6.03 -17.95
CA MET A 133 6.92 -4.61 -18.28
C MET A 133 8.34 -4.34 -18.80
N PHE A 134 9.37 -4.93 -18.24
CA PHE A 134 10.76 -4.80 -18.69
C PHE A 134 10.94 -5.33 -20.11
N ASP A 135 10.32 -6.46 -20.46
CA ASP A 135 10.35 -7.01 -21.82
C ASP A 135 9.77 -6.04 -22.84
N VAL A 136 8.77 -5.26 -22.44
CA VAL A 136 8.18 -4.23 -23.31
C VAL A 136 9.06 -2.99 -23.39
N ILE A 137 9.59 -2.48 -22.27
CA ILE A 137 10.50 -1.32 -22.26
C ILE A 137 11.76 -1.63 -23.06
N ASN A 138 12.30 -2.83 -22.95
CA ASN A 138 13.52 -3.25 -23.66
C ASN A 138 13.45 -3.10 -25.18
N LYS A 139 12.25 -3.22 -25.77
CA LYS A 139 12.03 -3.03 -27.21
C LYS A 139 12.12 -1.56 -27.65
N HIS A 140 12.11 -0.62 -26.72
CA HIS A 140 12.04 0.81 -26.98
C HIS A 140 13.17 1.61 -26.33
N LYS A 141 13.94 1.03 -25.41
CA LYS A 141 14.90 1.73 -24.53
C LYS A 141 15.94 2.58 -25.25
N GLU A 142 16.37 2.15 -26.46
CA GLU A 142 17.41 2.83 -27.24
C GLU A 142 16.96 4.24 -27.73
N ASN A 143 15.66 4.47 -27.87
CA ASN A 143 15.10 5.65 -28.52
C ASN A 143 14.29 6.52 -27.56
N GLU A 144 14.20 6.18 -26.29
CA GLU A 144 13.31 6.85 -25.35
C GLU A 144 14.08 7.36 -24.11
N LYS A 145 13.64 8.53 -23.66
CA LYS A 145 14.02 9.13 -22.38
C LYS A 145 12.86 8.96 -21.42
N PHE A 146 13.06 8.22 -20.36
CA PHE A 146 12.00 7.80 -19.48
C PHE A 146 11.82 8.71 -18.27
N LEU A 147 10.60 9.12 -17.99
CA LEU A 147 10.20 9.66 -16.70
C LEU A 147 9.44 8.58 -15.94
N TYR A 148 10.06 8.04 -14.89
CA TYR A 148 9.37 7.10 -14.01
C TYR A 148 8.65 7.86 -12.89
N VAL A 149 7.31 7.88 -12.98
CA VAL A 149 6.45 8.54 -11.99
C VAL A 149 6.20 7.60 -10.83
N CYS A 150 6.69 7.98 -9.66
CA CYS A 150 6.62 7.16 -8.47
C CYS A 150 6.43 7.99 -7.19
N SER A 151 6.19 7.28 -6.09
CA SER A 151 6.17 7.89 -4.76
C SER A 151 7.59 8.25 -4.30
N GLU A 152 7.71 9.33 -3.54
CA GLU A 152 8.97 9.75 -2.92
C GLU A 152 9.65 8.63 -2.11
N ASN A 153 8.87 7.68 -1.60
CA ASN A 153 9.37 6.55 -0.81
C ASN A 153 9.87 5.37 -1.68
N GLN A 154 9.86 5.48 -3.02
CA GLN A 154 10.22 4.42 -3.96
C GLN A 154 11.51 4.69 -4.73
N GLN A 155 12.47 5.34 -4.10
CA GLN A 155 13.75 5.73 -4.73
C GLN A 155 14.63 4.55 -5.12
N ASP A 156 14.51 3.43 -4.43
CA ASP A 156 15.26 2.20 -4.69
C ASP A 156 14.28 1.01 -4.77
N ASN A 157 14.02 0.58 -6.00
CA ASN A 157 13.15 -0.55 -6.27
C ASN A 157 13.63 -1.32 -7.52
N GLU A 158 13.01 -2.46 -7.79
CA GLU A 158 13.38 -3.34 -8.90
C GLU A 158 13.37 -2.63 -10.26
N ILE A 159 12.41 -1.69 -10.48
CA ILE A 159 12.30 -0.94 -11.74
C ILE A 159 13.49 0.00 -11.90
N VAL A 160 13.84 0.74 -10.86
CA VAL A 160 15.00 1.64 -10.85
C VAL A 160 16.29 0.87 -11.10
N ASN A 161 16.46 -0.28 -10.43
CA ASN A 161 17.63 -1.13 -10.58
C ASN A 161 17.73 -1.69 -11.99
N TRP A 162 16.60 -2.11 -12.59
CA TRP A 162 16.56 -2.58 -13.95
C TRP A 162 16.89 -1.48 -14.98
N LEU A 163 16.31 -0.29 -14.82
CA LEU A 163 16.60 0.85 -15.71
C LEU A 163 18.08 1.23 -15.68
N LYS A 164 18.69 1.28 -14.50
CA LYS A 164 20.14 1.50 -14.33
C LYS A 164 20.97 0.42 -15.02
N SER A 165 20.68 -0.85 -14.75
CA SER A 165 21.45 -2.00 -15.29
C SER A 165 21.34 -2.14 -16.80
N ASN A 166 20.29 -1.58 -17.41
CA ASN A 166 20.08 -1.60 -18.85
C ASN A 166 20.47 -0.30 -19.56
N ASN A 167 21.18 0.61 -18.85
CA ASN A 167 21.66 1.89 -19.39
C ASN A 167 20.55 2.75 -20.00
N CYS A 168 19.32 2.69 -19.46
CA CYS A 168 18.24 3.55 -19.90
C CYS A 168 18.50 5.00 -19.48
N GLU A 169 18.22 5.97 -20.34
CA GLU A 169 18.15 7.37 -19.93
C GLU A 169 16.85 7.58 -19.16
N PHE A 170 16.90 7.82 -17.86
CA PHE A 170 15.70 7.99 -17.05
C PHE A 170 15.88 8.96 -15.88
N GLN A 171 14.75 9.48 -15.41
CA GLN A 171 14.63 10.29 -14.20
C GLN A 171 13.46 9.80 -13.35
N LEU A 172 13.59 9.88 -12.03
CA LEU A 172 12.47 9.66 -11.11
C LEU A 172 11.69 10.96 -10.93
N GLY A 173 10.40 10.92 -11.19
CA GLY A 173 9.46 12.02 -10.92
C GLY A 173 8.67 11.72 -9.67
N PHE A 174 9.06 12.27 -8.52
CA PHE A 174 8.30 12.14 -7.29
C PHE A 174 7.11 13.10 -7.33
N MET A 175 5.93 12.57 -7.61
CA MET A 175 4.72 13.39 -7.76
C MET A 175 3.69 13.18 -6.66
N TYR A 176 3.95 12.20 -5.78
CA TYR A 176 3.15 11.92 -4.60
C TYR A 176 3.99 11.25 -3.51
N ARG A 177 3.47 11.21 -2.31
CA ARG A 177 4.08 10.52 -1.16
C ARG A 177 3.03 9.80 -0.33
N THR A 178 3.46 8.79 0.40
CA THR A 178 2.65 8.17 1.42
C THR A 178 2.88 8.90 2.74
N ILE A 179 1.81 9.40 3.34
CA ILE A 179 1.85 10.05 4.64
C ILE A 179 0.97 9.31 5.65
N SER A 180 1.28 9.48 6.92
CA SER A 180 0.43 9.01 8.03
C SER A 180 -0.93 9.70 7.96
N ASN A 181 -1.99 8.94 8.14
CA ASN A 181 -3.33 9.49 8.34
C ASN A 181 -3.51 9.83 9.83
N ASP A 182 -4.44 10.73 10.14
CA ASP A 182 -4.82 10.97 11.52
C ASP A 182 -5.70 9.80 11.99
N ILE A 183 -5.18 9.06 12.96
CA ILE A 183 -5.87 7.89 13.55
C ILE A 183 -5.92 7.99 15.08
N LYS A 184 -5.50 9.13 15.63
CA LYS A 184 -5.36 9.30 17.08
C LYS A 184 -6.70 9.10 17.77
N GLU A 185 -7.72 9.82 17.36
CA GLU A 185 -9.05 9.79 17.96
C GLU A 185 -9.62 8.36 17.97
N ILE A 186 -9.60 7.67 16.83
CA ILE A 186 -10.19 6.32 16.73
C ILE A 186 -9.47 5.29 17.60
N ILE A 187 -8.16 5.43 17.83
CA ILE A 187 -7.40 4.50 18.69
C ILE A 187 -7.55 4.85 20.16
N GLU A 188 -7.67 6.14 20.52
CA GLU A 188 -7.83 6.57 21.92
C GLU A 188 -9.26 6.38 22.43
N GLU A 189 -10.27 6.56 21.58
CA GLU A 189 -11.67 6.47 21.96
C GLU A 189 -12.25 5.05 21.91
N GLN A 190 -11.59 4.13 21.20
CA GLN A 190 -12.09 2.77 21.01
C GLN A 190 -11.05 1.72 21.40
N GLU A 191 -11.50 0.72 22.13
CA GLU A 191 -10.69 -0.48 22.40
C GLU A 191 -10.82 -1.47 21.24
N PHE A 192 -9.68 -1.90 20.68
CA PHE A 192 -9.62 -2.93 19.67
C PHE A 192 -9.00 -4.21 20.22
N ASP A 193 -9.68 -5.33 19.98
CA ASP A 193 -9.16 -6.64 20.36
C ASP A 193 -8.09 -7.14 19.37
N VAL A 194 -8.20 -6.70 18.11
CA VAL A 194 -7.25 -7.03 17.05
C VAL A 194 -6.98 -5.79 16.19
N ILE A 195 -5.71 -5.56 15.82
CA ILE A 195 -5.31 -4.57 14.82
C ILE A 195 -4.55 -5.28 13.71
N CYS A 196 -4.99 -5.09 12.46
CA CYS A 196 -4.40 -5.71 11.28
C CYS A 196 -3.65 -4.68 10.42
N PHE A 197 -2.34 -4.87 10.24
CA PHE A 197 -1.48 -4.06 9.40
C PHE A 197 -1.22 -4.70 8.03
N PHE A 198 -1.11 -3.89 6.99
CA PHE A 198 -0.88 -4.33 5.60
C PHE A 198 0.39 -3.75 4.98
N THR A 199 0.98 -2.75 5.61
CA THR A 199 2.21 -2.11 5.13
C THR A 199 3.10 -1.68 6.29
N PRO A 200 4.44 -1.62 6.11
CA PRO A 200 5.34 -1.03 7.11
C PRO A 200 4.99 0.43 7.45
N SER A 201 4.55 1.20 6.45
CA SER A 201 4.12 2.59 6.66
C SER A 201 2.88 2.69 7.56
N GLY A 202 2.00 1.68 7.54
CA GLY A 202 0.85 1.61 8.45
C GLY A 202 1.30 1.41 9.90
N VAL A 203 2.30 0.56 10.13
CA VAL A 203 2.91 0.38 11.48
C VAL A 203 3.56 1.68 11.94
N LYS A 204 4.35 2.33 11.07
CA LYS A 204 4.95 3.63 11.37
C LYS A 204 3.88 4.67 11.72
N SER A 205 2.78 4.72 10.95
CA SER A 205 1.67 5.66 11.18
C SER A 205 1.06 5.52 12.57
N LEU A 206 0.97 4.31 13.13
CA LEU A 206 0.49 4.12 14.50
C LEU A 206 1.36 4.90 15.49
N PHE A 207 2.69 4.79 15.38
CA PHE A 207 3.62 5.45 16.31
C PHE A 207 3.83 6.95 15.98
N ASP A 208 3.64 7.36 14.73
CA ASP A 208 3.61 8.79 14.37
C ASP A 208 2.43 9.51 15.08
N ASN A 209 1.28 8.84 15.20
CA ASN A 209 0.09 9.38 15.86
C ASN A 209 0.12 9.17 17.39
N LEU A 210 0.63 8.05 17.83
CA LEU A 210 0.61 7.58 19.22
C LEU A 210 2.00 7.06 19.62
N PRO A 211 2.97 7.94 19.89
CA PRO A 211 4.35 7.52 20.23
C PRO A 211 4.45 6.63 21.46
N SER A 212 3.48 6.74 22.37
CA SER A 212 3.39 5.95 23.62
C SER A 212 2.44 4.76 23.53
N PHE A 213 2.04 4.34 22.34
CA PHE A 213 1.11 3.21 22.16
C PHE A 213 1.62 1.95 22.88
N GLN A 214 0.73 1.34 23.65
CA GLN A 214 0.98 0.08 24.34
C GLN A 214 -0.01 -0.97 23.84
N GLN A 215 0.50 -2.13 23.48
CA GLN A 215 -0.32 -3.22 22.91
C GLN A 215 -1.38 -3.76 23.91
N ASN A 216 -1.09 -3.78 25.22
CA ASN A 216 -2.02 -4.11 26.32
C ASN A 216 -2.96 -5.30 26.08
N GLY A 217 -2.50 -6.34 25.41
CA GLY A 217 -3.30 -7.53 25.08
C GLY A 217 -4.12 -7.42 23.79
N THR A 218 -4.01 -6.33 23.03
CA THR A 218 -4.47 -6.26 21.64
C THR A 218 -3.67 -7.21 20.77
N VAL A 219 -4.35 -8.06 20.00
CA VAL A 219 -3.71 -8.99 19.06
C VAL A 219 -3.29 -8.22 17.82
N ILE A 220 -2.03 -8.41 17.39
CA ILE A 220 -1.52 -7.76 16.17
C ILE A 220 -1.43 -8.77 15.02
N GLY A 221 -2.05 -8.40 13.89
CA GLY A 221 -1.95 -9.10 12.63
C GLY A 221 -1.14 -8.29 11.60
N ALA A 222 -0.32 -8.98 10.79
CA ALA A 222 0.45 -8.35 9.72
C ALA A 222 0.41 -9.16 8.42
N PHE A 223 0.19 -8.46 7.30
CA PHE A 223 0.24 -9.02 5.96
C PHE A 223 1.57 -8.70 5.27
N GLY A 224 2.28 -9.75 4.86
CA GLY A 224 3.58 -9.66 4.18
C GLY A 224 4.77 -9.63 5.15
N ASN A 225 5.91 -10.14 4.66
CA ASN A 225 7.13 -10.26 5.48
C ASN A 225 7.66 -8.89 5.95
N ASN A 226 7.64 -7.88 5.09
CA ASN A 226 8.12 -6.55 5.42
C ASN A 226 7.26 -5.89 6.52
N THR A 227 5.93 -6.08 6.46
CA THR A 227 5.02 -5.57 7.50
C THR A 227 5.21 -6.32 8.81
N SER A 228 5.37 -7.65 8.75
CA SER A 228 5.67 -8.48 9.93
C SER A 228 6.94 -8.02 10.63
N LYS A 229 8.00 -7.79 9.84
CA LYS A 229 9.26 -7.27 10.38
C LYS A 229 9.08 -5.88 11.01
N ALA A 230 8.34 -4.97 10.36
CA ALA A 230 8.09 -3.64 10.91
C ALA A 230 7.32 -3.68 12.24
N VAL A 231 6.38 -4.63 12.40
CA VAL A 231 5.67 -4.86 13.68
C VAL A 231 6.64 -5.31 14.76
N GLU A 232 7.52 -6.29 14.46
CA GLU A 232 8.51 -6.82 15.39
C GLU A 232 9.58 -5.76 15.74
N ASP A 233 10.08 -5.01 14.75
CA ASP A 233 11.05 -3.92 14.94
C ASP A 233 10.48 -2.77 15.80
N ALA A 234 9.16 -2.56 15.76
CA ALA A 234 8.46 -1.60 16.59
C ALA A 234 8.20 -2.11 18.05
N GLY A 235 8.67 -3.30 18.39
CA GLY A 235 8.51 -3.90 19.72
C GLY A 235 7.12 -4.47 20.00
N LEU A 236 6.28 -4.63 18.97
CA LEU A 236 4.97 -5.25 19.09
C LEU A 236 5.07 -6.77 18.94
N LYS A 237 4.25 -7.48 19.72
CA LYS A 237 4.11 -8.93 19.60
C LYS A 237 3.19 -9.27 18.43
N LEU A 238 3.75 -9.86 17.37
CA LEU A 238 2.99 -10.33 16.22
C LEU A 238 2.34 -11.70 16.50
N GLU A 239 1.03 -11.80 16.35
CA GLU A 239 0.29 -13.04 16.63
C GLU A 239 -0.37 -13.63 15.37
N ILE A 240 -0.76 -12.79 14.42
CA ILE A 240 -1.39 -13.22 13.16
C ILE A 240 -0.46 -12.86 12.00
N LYS A 241 0.40 -13.79 11.58
CA LYS A 241 1.30 -13.61 10.44
C LYS A 241 0.66 -14.14 9.15
N VAL A 242 0.64 -13.29 8.11
CA VAL A 242 0.02 -13.59 6.80
C VAL A 242 1.01 -13.16 5.69
N PRO A 243 1.16 -13.92 4.61
CA PRO A 243 0.57 -15.24 4.34
C PRO A 243 1.22 -16.36 5.15
N ALA A 244 0.46 -17.41 5.41
CA ALA A 244 0.95 -18.66 5.99
C ALA A 244 0.28 -19.86 5.27
N PRO A 245 0.82 -21.08 5.37
CA PRO A 245 0.15 -22.26 4.85
C PRO A 245 -1.31 -22.31 5.36
N GLN A 246 -2.26 -22.55 4.48
CA GLN A 246 -3.71 -22.56 4.73
C GLN A 246 -4.34 -21.19 5.13
N ARG A 247 -3.54 -20.10 5.22
CA ARG A 247 -3.98 -18.75 5.54
C ARG A 247 -3.36 -17.73 4.59
N PRO A 248 -3.73 -17.77 3.28
CA PRO A 248 -3.09 -16.92 2.26
C PRO A 248 -3.52 -15.46 2.32
N SER A 249 -4.62 -15.14 3.00
CA SER A 249 -5.17 -13.79 3.12
C SER A 249 -5.45 -13.42 4.57
N MET A 250 -5.56 -12.11 4.85
CA MET A 250 -5.93 -11.64 6.19
C MET A 250 -7.31 -12.15 6.61
N VAL A 251 -8.26 -12.23 5.70
CA VAL A 251 -9.59 -12.80 5.97
C VAL A 251 -9.48 -14.26 6.44
N ALA A 252 -8.73 -15.11 5.70
CA ALA A 252 -8.52 -16.50 6.09
C ALA A 252 -7.81 -16.65 7.44
N ALA A 253 -6.86 -15.75 7.73
CA ALA A 253 -6.15 -15.76 9.00
C ALA A 253 -7.04 -15.32 10.17
N LEU A 254 -7.89 -14.31 9.96
CA LEU A 254 -8.87 -13.88 10.95
C LEU A 254 -9.95 -14.94 11.18
N ASP A 255 -10.44 -15.60 10.13
CA ASP A 255 -11.39 -16.71 10.25
C ASP A 255 -10.84 -17.83 11.15
N HIS A 256 -9.61 -18.25 10.90
CA HIS A 256 -8.92 -19.26 11.72
C HIS A 256 -8.70 -18.80 13.16
N PHE A 257 -8.28 -17.54 13.37
CA PHE A 257 -8.03 -16.97 14.68
C PHE A 257 -9.33 -16.90 15.51
N LEU A 258 -10.40 -16.38 14.92
CA LEU A 258 -11.70 -16.23 15.58
C LEU A 258 -12.34 -17.60 15.90
N ALA A 259 -12.23 -18.59 14.99
CA ALA A 259 -12.67 -19.96 15.26
C ALA A 259 -11.94 -20.58 16.46
N SER A 260 -10.61 -20.40 16.50
CA SER A 260 -9.79 -20.93 17.62
C SER A 260 -10.10 -20.25 18.97
N ALA A 261 -10.46 -18.97 18.93
CA ALA A 261 -10.85 -18.23 20.14
C ALA A 261 -12.23 -18.66 20.68
N GLN A 262 -13.17 -19.07 19.80
CA GLN A 262 -14.47 -19.60 20.20
C GLN A 262 -14.39 -21.02 20.74
N SER A 263 -13.47 -21.85 20.22
CA SER A 263 -13.29 -23.25 20.66
C SER A 263 -12.65 -23.37 22.06
N LYS A 264 -12.13 -22.27 22.60
CA LYS A 264 -11.54 -22.21 23.94
C LYS A 264 -12.55 -21.79 25.03
N LYS A 265 -13.80 -21.57 24.65
CA LYS A 265 -14.95 -21.36 25.54
C LYS A 265 -15.67 -22.67 25.85
#